data_9940293229b7bbc9040f66d919428b4f
#
_entry.id   9940293229b7bbc9040f66d919428b4f
#
_cell.length_a   1.000
_cell.length_b   1.000
_cell.length_c   1.000
_cell.angle_alpha   90.00
_cell.angle_beta   90.00
_cell.angle_gamma   90.00
#
_symmetry.space_group_name_H-M   'P 1'
#
loop_
_entity.id
_entity.type
_entity.pdbx_description
1 polymer ?
#
loop_
_entity_poly.entity_id
_entity_poly.type
_entity_poly.pdbx_seq_one_letter_code
_entity_poly.pdbx_strand_id
1 'polypeptide(L)'
;MGRILAELPAEPSSTDALMLPQSTNVVVDPSADDLTAAAKEFLSTFTKPDLNSLGQNFRVYDEEHERSAGVQELYRINHINQTYVFGQQIRKKHLQFNKAVMGIWESCELLNEFVDESDPDLDEPQIEHLLQTAEAIRRAHPDQDWFHLTGLIHDLGKVLLHPKFGSEPQWAVVGDTYPLGCAFDESIVHHEFFADNVDSKDARFTSQNGIYEEGCGLEKVAMSWGHDEFLYQVLQHNKTTLPPQALFVIRYHSFYALHHSGAYTHLMNDFDREMLPWLHEFNKYDLYSKSKVRVDVEKVKPYYMTLIEKYFPNELQW
;
A
#
# COMPACT_ATOMS: atom_id res chain seq x y z
N MET A 1 -27.90 -21.53 -58.73
CA MET A 1 -28.67 -20.37 -59.20
C MET A 1 -29.50 -19.85 -58.02
N GLY A 2 -29.46 -18.57 -57.79
CA GLY A 2 -30.33 -17.88 -56.83
C GLY A 2 -29.68 -17.61 -55.44
N ARG A 3 -28.90 -16.51 -55.35
CA ARG A 3 -28.56 -15.85 -54.08
C ARG A 3 -29.82 -15.13 -53.55
N ILE A 4 -30.15 -15.33 -52.31
CA ILE A 4 -31.06 -14.46 -51.59
C ILE A 4 -30.25 -13.72 -50.53
N LEU A 5 -30.16 -12.39 -50.71
CA LEU A 5 -29.64 -11.43 -49.74
C LEU A 5 -30.74 -11.18 -48.73
N ALA A 6 -30.47 -11.41 -47.46
CA ALA A 6 -31.35 -10.98 -46.35
C ALA A 6 -30.87 -9.63 -45.84
N GLU A 7 -31.75 -8.65 -45.89
CA GLU A 7 -31.58 -7.29 -45.38
C GLU A 7 -31.59 -7.29 -43.85
N LEU A 8 -30.70 -6.47 -43.27
CA LEU A 8 -30.69 -6.13 -41.84
C LEU A 8 -31.74 -5.06 -41.57
N PRO A 9 -32.49 -5.13 -40.47
CA PRO A 9 -33.41 -4.07 -40.09
C PRO A 9 -32.70 -2.88 -39.42
N ALA A 10 -33.19 -1.68 -39.76
CA ALA A 10 -32.75 -0.38 -39.31
C ALA A 10 -32.96 -0.15 -37.83
N GLU A 11 -32.05 0.60 -37.19
CA GLU A 11 -32.17 1.10 -35.82
C GLU A 11 -33.29 2.14 -35.70
N PRO A 12 -34.05 2.16 -34.61
CA PRO A 12 -34.93 3.29 -34.29
C PRO A 12 -34.20 4.37 -33.49
N SER A 13 -34.18 5.57 -34.06
CA SER A 13 -33.88 6.81 -33.36
C SER A 13 -35.05 7.16 -32.40
N SER A 14 -34.79 7.32 -31.12
CA SER A 14 -35.63 8.15 -30.28
C SER A 14 -34.82 8.76 -29.14
N THR A 15 -34.67 10.07 -29.25
CA THR A 15 -34.34 11.02 -28.21
C THR A 15 -35.49 11.05 -27.20
N ASP A 16 -35.29 10.50 -26.00
CA ASP A 16 -36.07 10.85 -24.83
C ASP A 16 -35.12 11.08 -23.65
N ALA A 17 -34.91 12.37 -23.36
CA ALA A 17 -34.19 12.85 -22.20
C ALA A 17 -35.04 12.63 -20.94
N LEU A 18 -34.72 11.60 -20.16
CA LEU A 18 -35.22 11.45 -18.81
C LEU A 18 -34.43 12.40 -17.91
N MET A 19 -35.08 13.51 -17.52
CA MET A 19 -34.63 14.40 -16.45
C MET A 19 -34.63 13.62 -15.13
N LEU A 20 -33.44 13.42 -14.54
CA LEU A 20 -33.30 13.03 -13.15
C LEU A 20 -33.41 14.28 -12.26
N PRO A 21 -34.04 14.20 -11.08
CA PRO A 21 -34.18 15.34 -10.18
C PRO A 21 -32.83 15.76 -9.62
N GLN A 22 -32.52 17.05 -9.70
CA GLN A 22 -31.35 17.66 -9.06
C GLN A 22 -31.53 17.61 -7.54
N SER A 23 -30.81 16.71 -6.90
CA SER A 23 -30.55 16.74 -5.46
C SER A 23 -29.31 17.60 -5.23
N THR A 24 -29.54 18.84 -4.83
CA THR A 24 -28.51 19.76 -4.34
C THR A 24 -28.14 19.37 -2.92
N ASN A 25 -27.15 18.50 -2.77
CA ASN A 25 -26.30 18.46 -1.60
C ASN A 25 -24.86 18.36 -2.13
N VAL A 26 -24.28 19.52 -2.41
CA VAL A 26 -22.85 19.65 -2.64
C VAL A 26 -22.20 19.43 -1.29
N VAL A 27 -21.75 18.20 -1.04
CA VAL A 27 -20.66 17.96 -0.10
C VAL A 27 -19.45 18.59 -0.76
N VAL A 28 -19.00 19.73 -0.28
CA VAL A 28 -17.77 20.38 -0.71
C VAL A 28 -16.65 19.48 -0.22
N ASP A 29 -16.16 18.63 -1.10
CA ASP A 29 -14.88 17.96 -0.92
C ASP A 29 -13.81 19.06 -0.88
N PRO A 30 -12.94 19.13 0.15
CA PRO A 30 -11.90 20.14 0.20
C PRO A 30 -11.05 20.05 -1.06
N SER A 31 -10.81 21.18 -1.74
CA SER A 31 -10.02 21.23 -2.97
C SER A 31 -8.60 20.67 -2.73
N ALA A 32 -7.96 20.15 -3.77
CA ALA A 32 -6.57 19.66 -3.70
C ALA A 32 -5.60 20.73 -3.16
N ASP A 33 -5.91 22.03 -3.37
CA ASP A 33 -5.16 23.16 -2.82
C ASP A 33 -5.37 23.32 -1.30
N ASP A 34 -6.55 23.04 -0.78
CA ASP A 34 -6.84 23.08 0.66
C ASP A 34 -6.17 21.89 1.39
N LEU A 35 -6.16 20.71 0.79
CA LEU A 35 -5.43 19.55 1.32
C LEU A 35 -3.92 19.77 1.30
N THR A 36 -3.36 20.39 0.26
CA THR A 36 -1.93 20.72 0.20
C THR A 36 -1.54 21.79 1.21
N ALA A 37 -2.39 22.77 1.49
CA ALA A 37 -2.16 23.78 2.53
C ALA A 37 -2.25 23.16 3.93
N ALA A 38 -3.27 22.35 4.20
CA ALA A 38 -3.46 21.63 5.46
C ALA A 38 -2.33 20.60 5.71
N ALA A 39 -1.89 19.91 4.67
CA ALA A 39 -0.74 18.98 4.77
C ALA A 39 0.56 19.74 5.05
N LYS A 40 0.78 20.91 4.42
CA LYS A 40 1.94 21.76 4.70
C LYS A 40 1.89 22.35 6.11
N GLU A 41 0.74 22.82 6.57
CA GLU A 41 0.55 23.33 7.93
C GLU A 41 0.74 22.21 8.96
N PHE A 42 0.19 21.02 8.70
CA PHE A 42 0.40 19.85 9.55
C PHE A 42 1.87 19.41 9.61
N LEU A 43 2.56 19.30 8.47
CA LEU A 43 3.98 18.98 8.44
C LEU A 43 4.84 20.02 9.18
N SER A 44 4.38 21.28 9.23
CA SER A 44 5.04 22.34 10.00
C SER A 44 4.72 22.32 11.50
N THR A 45 3.62 21.70 11.90
CA THR A 45 3.14 21.65 13.30
C THR A 45 3.22 20.26 13.92
N PHE A 46 3.38 19.21 13.09
CA PHE A 46 3.56 17.85 13.59
C PHE A 46 4.93 17.72 14.25
N THR A 47 4.91 17.63 15.56
CA THR A 47 6.09 17.23 16.32
C THR A 47 6.06 15.70 16.40
N LYS A 48 6.99 15.05 15.67
CA LYS A 48 7.24 13.62 15.81
C LYS A 48 7.41 13.31 17.30
N PRO A 49 6.70 12.34 17.88
CA PRO A 49 7.02 11.90 19.24
C PRO A 49 8.48 11.44 19.26
N ASP A 50 9.24 11.87 20.27
CA ASP A 50 10.65 11.49 20.40
C ASP A 50 10.82 9.97 20.62
N LEU A 51 9.81 9.34 21.21
CA LEU A 51 9.83 7.93 21.59
C LEU A 51 8.53 7.23 21.20
N ASN A 52 8.64 5.95 20.80
CA ASN A 52 7.49 5.07 20.63
C ASN A 52 6.81 4.77 21.98
N SER A 53 5.70 4.05 21.97
CA SER A 53 4.97 3.66 23.20
C SER A 53 5.78 2.76 24.13
N LEU A 54 6.90 2.20 23.68
CA LEU A 54 7.85 1.40 24.44
C LEU A 54 8.96 2.24 25.07
N GLY A 55 8.99 3.55 24.78
CA GLY A 55 10.04 4.47 25.25
C GLY A 55 11.33 4.39 24.43
N GLN A 56 11.26 3.90 23.20
CA GLN A 56 12.37 3.76 22.25
C GLN A 56 12.23 4.76 21.11
N ASN A 57 13.33 5.09 20.43
CA ASN A 57 13.31 5.91 19.24
C ASN A 57 12.63 5.18 18.07
N PHE A 58 11.82 5.88 17.29
CA PHE A 58 11.20 5.29 16.10
C PHE A 58 12.23 5.04 15.00
N ARG A 59 12.21 3.82 14.41
CA ARG A 59 13.00 3.41 13.23
C ARG A 59 14.44 3.94 13.23
N VAL A 60 15.16 3.79 14.33
CA VAL A 60 16.58 4.09 14.40
C VAL A 60 17.34 2.85 13.96
N TYR A 61 17.68 2.80 12.68
CA TYR A 61 18.49 1.71 12.09
C TYR A 61 19.97 1.80 12.50
N ASP A 62 20.41 2.94 13.06
CA ASP A 62 21.81 3.23 13.40
C ASP A 62 22.20 2.89 14.85
N GLU A 63 21.25 2.51 15.70
CA GLU A 63 21.55 2.14 17.09
C GLU A 63 21.72 0.61 17.23
N GLU A 64 22.71 0.21 18.05
CA GLU A 64 22.98 -1.20 18.39
C GLU A 64 21.85 -1.80 19.25
N HIS A 65 20.75 -2.20 18.62
CA HIS A 65 19.74 -3.07 19.21
C HIS A 65 20.02 -4.53 18.85
N GLU A 66 19.63 -5.46 19.72
CA GLU A 66 19.78 -6.92 19.45
C GLU A 66 19.17 -7.36 18.10
N ARG A 67 18.18 -6.62 17.59
CA ARG A 67 17.52 -6.87 16.29
C ARG A 67 18.16 -6.14 15.10
N SER A 68 19.00 -5.13 15.33
CA SER A 68 19.53 -4.30 14.23
C SER A 68 20.34 -5.12 13.21
N ALA A 69 21.12 -6.10 13.66
CA ALA A 69 21.88 -6.97 12.77
C ALA A 69 20.98 -7.86 11.89
N GLY A 70 19.85 -8.35 12.42
CA GLY A 70 18.86 -9.13 11.67
C GLY A 70 18.14 -8.28 10.63
N VAL A 71 17.72 -7.08 11.00
CA VAL A 71 17.08 -6.11 10.11
C VAL A 71 18.04 -5.70 8.98
N GLN A 72 19.29 -5.39 9.30
CA GLN A 72 20.32 -5.05 8.31
C GLN A 72 20.54 -6.19 7.32
N GLU A 73 20.63 -7.44 7.80
CA GLU A 73 20.82 -8.61 6.93
C GLU A 73 19.58 -8.84 6.05
N LEU A 74 18.37 -8.61 6.56
CA LEU A 74 17.14 -8.67 5.77
C LEU A 74 17.21 -7.65 4.61
N TYR A 75 17.56 -6.38 4.89
CA TYR A 75 17.68 -5.36 3.85
C TYR A 75 18.83 -5.66 2.89
N ARG A 76 19.94 -6.22 3.36
CA ARG A 76 21.03 -6.65 2.47
C ARG A 76 20.55 -7.68 1.46
N ILE A 77 19.84 -8.71 1.91
CA ILE A 77 19.30 -9.76 1.03
C ILE A 77 18.23 -9.17 0.11
N ASN A 78 17.32 -8.32 0.64
CA ASN A 78 16.31 -7.63 -0.14
C ASN A 78 16.93 -6.84 -1.28
N HIS A 79 17.83 -5.90 -0.99
CA HIS A 79 18.42 -4.99 -1.98
C HIS A 79 19.24 -5.70 -3.05
N ILE A 80 19.91 -6.80 -2.71
CA ILE A 80 20.66 -7.62 -3.69
C ILE A 80 19.71 -8.37 -4.63
N ASN A 81 18.58 -8.87 -4.13
CA ASN A 81 17.73 -9.82 -4.87
C ASN A 81 16.49 -9.16 -5.51
N GLN A 82 16.04 -8.01 -5.05
CA GLN A 82 14.94 -7.27 -5.65
C GLN A 82 15.38 -6.64 -6.98
N THR A 83 15.46 -7.47 -8.01
CA THR A 83 15.79 -7.05 -9.38
C THR A 83 14.53 -6.88 -10.22
N TYR A 84 14.62 -6.14 -11.33
CA TYR A 84 13.54 -5.99 -12.28
C TYR A 84 13.04 -7.35 -12.80
N VAL A 85 13.95 -8.27 -13.08
CA VAL A 85 13.61 -9.63 -13.52
C VAL A 85 12.91 -10.41 -12.42
N PHE A 86 13.41 -10.37 -11.17
CA PHE A 86 12.74 -10.99 -10.03
C PHE A 86 11.32 -10.45 -9.86
N GLY A 87 11.16 -9.12 -9.88
CA GLY A 87 9.85 -8.48 -9.76
C GLY A 87 8.85 -8.96 -10.82
N GLN A 88 9.27 -9.17 -12.07
CA GLN A 88 8.43 -9.73 -13.11
C GLN A 88 8.05 -11.22 -12.86
N GLN A 89 9.01 -12.01 -12.40
CA GLN A 89 8.79 -13.45 -12.15
C GLN A 89 7.86 -13.67 -10.96
N ILE A 90 8.06 -12.94 -9.86
CA ILE A 90 7.26 -13.12 -8.64
C ILE A 90 5.81 -12.65 -8.85
N ARG A 91 5.59 -11.56 -9.59
CA ARG A 91 4.25 -11.13 -10.03
C ARG A 91 3.56 -12.23 -10.83
N LYS A 92 4.22 -12.81 -11.81
CA LYS A 92 3.65 -13.92 -12.60
C LYS A 92 3.27 -15.12 -11.72
N LYS A 93 4.02 -15.38 -10.64
CA LYS A 93 3.75 -16.46 -9.69
C LYS A 93 2.50 -16.20 -8.86
N HIS A 94 2.33 -14.99 -8.34
CA HIS A 94 1.30 -14.69 -7.33
C HIS A 94 0.03 -14.04 -7.91
N LEU A 95 0.11 -13.33 -9.04
CA LEU A 95 -1.06 -12.65 -9.62
C LEU A 95 -1.98 -13.59 -10.44
N GLN A 96 -1.94 -14.89 -10.16
CA GLN A 96 -2.93 -15.84 -10.64
C GLN A 96 -4.16 -15.94 -9.72
N PHE A 97 -4.09 -15.40 -8.50
CA PHE A 97 -5.15 -15.34 -7.50
C PHE A 97 -5.83 -16.69 -7.24
N ASN A 98 -5.05 -17.74 -7.14
CA ASN A 98 -5.53 -19.13 -7.02
C ASN A 98 -4.95 -19.87 -5.80
N LYS A 99 -4.36 -19.14 -4.84
CA LYS A 99 -3.75 -19.73 -3.65
C LYS A 99 -4.76 -19.97 -2.54
N ALA A 100 -5.70 -19.04 -2.37
CA ALA A 100 -6.71 -19.12 -1.33
C ALA A 100 -7.99 -18.42 -1.76
N VAL A 101 -9.10 -18.83 -1.14
CA VAL A 101 -10.36 -18.07 -1.09
C VAL A 101 -10.62 -17.83 0.38
N MET A 102 -10.61 -16.57 0.82
CA MET A 102 -10.83 -16.20 2.22
C MET A 102 -11.27 -14.76 2.36
N GLY A 103 -11.96 -14.46 3.47
CA GLY A 103 -12.42 -13.12 3.80
C GLY A 103 -11.32 -12.23 4.36
N ILE A 104 -11.58 -10.92 4.39
CA ILE A 104 -10.65 -9.91 4.93
C ILE A 104 -10.35 -10.18 6.42
N TRP A 105 -11.35 -10.46 7.24
CA TRP A 105 -11.13 -10.70 8.66
C TRP A 105 -10.33 -11.99 8.92
N GLU A 106 -10.60 -13.05 8.16
CA GLU A 106 -9.82 -14.29 8.22
C GLU A 106 -8.34 -14.00 7.90
N SER A 107 -8.08 -13.11 6.94
CA SER A 107 -6.71 -12.68 6.61
C SER A 107 -6.03 -11.93 7.76
N CYS A 108 -6.78 -11.08 8.50
CA CYS A 108 -6.26 -10.42 9.70
C CYS A 108 -5.88 -11.43 10.79
N GLU A 109 -6.72 -12.47 11.00
CA GLU A 109 -6.45 -13.53 11.97
C GLU A 109 -5.23 -14.38 11.57
N LEU A 110 -5.05 -14.62 10.27
CA LEU A 110 -3.92 -15.39 9.74
C LEU A 110 -2.57 -14.68 9.99
N LEU A 111 -2.53 -13.35 10.02
CA LEU A 111 -1.31 -12.59 10.29
C LEU A 111 -0.74 -12.82 11.69
N ASN A 112 -1.51 -13.37 12.63
CA ASN A 112 -1.02 -13.69 13.97
C ASN A 112 -0.09 -14.91 14.00
N GLU A 113 0.02 -15.66 12.90
CA GLU A 113 0.82 -16.88 12.84
C GLU A 113 2.31 -16.64 12.54
N PHE A 114 2.69 -15.38 12.24
CA PHE A 114 4.09 -15.02 11.95
C PHE A 114 4.45 -13.60 12.39
N VAL A 115 5.76 -13.33 12.44
CA VAL A 115 6.35 -12.06 12.86
C VAL A 115 6.95 -11.37 11.64
N ASP A 116 6.86 -10.04 11.58
CA ASP A 116 7.56 -9.19 10.62
C ASP A 116 8.99 -8.93 11.11
N GLU A 117 9.99 -9.44 10.40
CA GLU A 117 11.40 -9.29 10.75
C GLU A 117 11.99 -7.93 10.34
N SER A 118 11.28 -7.15 9.49
CA SER A 118 11.71 -5.82 9.08
C SER A 118 11.37 -4.74 10.09
N ASP A 119 10.44 -5.02 11.02
CA ASP A 119 10.00 -4.05 12.01
C ASP A 119 10.80 -4.20 13.32
N PRO A 120 11.70 -3.26 13.64
CA PRO A 120 12.48 -3.30 14.87
C PRO A 120 11.64 -3.05 16.12
N ASP A 121 10.42 -2.51 15.99
CA ASP A 121 9.60 -1.97 17.07
C ASP A 121 8.52 -2.94 17.59
N LEU A 122 8.29 -4.11 16.95
CA LEU A 122 7.16 -4.98 17.28
C LEU A 122 7.54 -6.33 17.88
N ASP A 123 7.06 -6.55 19.13
CA ASP A 123 6.89 -7.86 19.76
C ASP A 123 5.40 -8.27 19.89
N GLU A 124 4.49 -7.50 19.27
CA GLU A 124 3.04 -7.71 19.38
C GLU A 124 2.50 -8.49 18.18
N PRO A 125 1.38 -9.22 18.33
CA PRO A 125 0.70 -9.86 17.20
C PRO A 125 0.36 -8.83 16.10
N GLN A 126 0.49 -9.22 14.84
CA GLN A 126 0.28 -8.30 13.70
C GLN A 126 -1.12 -7.67 13.69
N ILE A 127 -2.16 -8.40 14.14
CA ILE A 127 -3.52 -7.86 14.24
C ILE A 127 -3.60 -6.65 15.19
N GLU A 128 -2.77 -6.60 16.23
CA GLU A 128 -2.73 -5.45 17.15
C GLU A 128 -2.28 -4.19 16.42
N HIS A 129 -1.24 -4.29 15.60
CA HIS A 129 -0.78 -3.17 14.78
C HIS A 129 -1.88 -2.68 13.84
N LEU A 130 -2.55 -3.60 13.13
CA LEU A 130 -3.66 -3.27 12.25
C LEU A 130 -4.78 -2.52 12.98
N LEU A 131 -5.21 -3.06 14.13
CA LEU A 131 -6.29 -2.47 14.92
C LEU A 131 -5.89 -1.15 15.58
N GLN A 132 -4.67 -1.02 16.08
CA GLN A 132 -4.18 0.22 16.67
C GLN A 132 -4.13 1.34 15.63
N THR A 133 -3.62 1.05 14.43
CA THR A 133 -3.61 1.98 13.29
C THR A 133 -5.04 2.38 12.91
N ALA A 134 -5.92 1.40 12.72
CA ALA A 134 -7.32 1.63 12.34
C ALA A 134 -8.10 2.46 13.39
N GLU A 135 -7.94 2.16 14.68
CA GLU A 135 -8.61 2.89 15.77
C GLU A 135 -8.00 4.30 15.98
N ALA A 136 -6.71 4.50 15.68
CA ALA A 136 -6.10 5.82 15.69
C ALA A 136 -6.68 6.71 14.57
N ILE A 137 -6.76 6.16 13.36
CA ILE A 137 -7.40 6.83 12.22
C ILE A 137 -8.87 7.12 12.53
N ARG A 138 -9.62 6.16 13.07
CA ARG A 138 -11.04 6.33 13.39
C ARG A 138 -11.30 7.47 14.39
N ARG A 139 -10.41 7.67 15.35
CA ARG A 139 -10.52 8.79 16.30
C ARG A 139 -10.25 10.13 15.64
N ALA A 140 -9.29 10.19 14.72
CA ALA A 140 -8.88 11.43 14.05
C ALA A 140 -9.77 11.81 12.87
N HIS A 141 -10.32 10.82 12.17
CA HIS A 141 -11.13 10.98 10.95
C HIS A 141 -12.46 10.25 11.06
N PRO A 142 -13.36 10.58 12.01
CA PRO A 142 -14.54 9.77 12.34
C PRO A 142 -15.53 9.61 11.18
N ASP A 143 -15.51 10.50 10.19
CA ASP A 143 -16.43 10.50 9.05
C ASP A 143 -15.86 9.78 7.80
N GLN A 144 -14.62 9.26 7.88
CA GLN A 144 -13.93 8.61 6.76
C GLN A 144 -13.79 7.11 6.99
N ASP A 145 -14.88 6.39 6.94
CA ASP A 145 -14.93 4.96 7.26
C ASP A 145 -14.05 4.08 6.36
N TRP A 146 -13.87 4.47 5.09
CA TRP A 146 -12.92 3.82 4.19
C TRP A 146 -11.48 3.92 4.71
N PHE A 147 -11.13 5.03 5.37
CA PHE A 147 -9.78 5.25 5.89
C PHE A 147 -9.53 4.42 7.15
N HIS A 148 -10.57 4.22 7.99
CA HIS A 148 -10.52 3.27 9.11
C HIS A 148 -10.20 1.85 8.60
N LEU A 149 -10.92 1.44 7.54
CA LEU A 149 -10.72 0.13 6.94
C LEU A 149 -9.34 0.01 6.28
N THR A 150 -8.84 1.08 5.64
CA THR A 150 -7.47 1.12 5.10
C THR A 150 -6.45 0.82 6.20
N GLY A 151 -6.60 1.42 7.39
CA GLY A 151 -5.75 1.13 8.55
C GLY A 151 -5.78 -0.33 8.97
N LEU A 152 -6.96 -0.96 8.94
CA LEU A 152 -7.09 -2.38 9.29
C LEU A 152 -6.43 -3.32 8.29
N ILE A 153 -6.39 -2.97 7.01
CA ILE A 153 -6.04 -3.93 5.96
C ILE A 153 -4.69 -3.69 5.30
N HIS A 154 -4.02 -2.54 5.52
CA HIS A 154 -2.86 -2.12 4.75
C HIS A 154 -1.76 -3.19 4.64
N ASP A 155 -1.58 -3.96 5.67
CA ASP A 155 -0.55 -4.98 5.82
C ASP A 155 -0.98 -6.41 5.43
N LEU A 156 -2.22 -6.62 4.99
CA LEU A 156 -2.74 -7.98 4.73
C LEU A 156 -1.95 -8.74 3.66
N GLY A 157 -1.22 -8.06 2.81
CA GLY A 157 -0.32 -8.71 1.85
C GLY A 157 0.79 -9.55 2.50
N LYS A 158 1.10 -9.33 3.78
CA LYS A 158 2.04 -10.16 4.57
C LYS A 158 1.62 -11.63 4.67
N VAL A 159 0.38 -11.99 4.30
CA VAL A 159 -0.06 -13.39 4.17
C VAL A 159 0.84 -14.22 3.22
N LEU A 160 1.62 -13.58 2.35
CA LEU A 160 2.63 -14.24 1.51
C LEU A 160 3.66 -15.02 2.34
N LEU A 161 3.89 -14.66 3.59
CA LEU A 161 4.77 -15.39 4.52
C LEU A 161 4.19 -16.75 4.94
N HIS A 162 2.86 -16.89 4.90
CA HIS A 162 2.18 -18.10 5.36
C HIS A 162 2.33 -19.28 4.35
N PRO A 163 2.46 -20.54 4.81
CA PRO A 163 2.61 -21.72 3.94
C PRO A 163 1.50 -21.88 2.89
N LYS A 164 0.27 -21.45 3.19
CA LYS A 164 -0.87 -21.44 2.25
C LYS A 164 -0.57 -20.63 0.97
N PHE A 165 0.30 -19.61 1.08
CA PHE A 165 0.71 -18.73 -0.01
C PHE A 165 2.08 -19.07 -0.60
N GLY A 166 2.79 -20.04 -0.02
CA GLY A 166 4.07 -20.54 -0.51
C GLY A 166 5.28 -20.19 0.34
N SER A 167 5.06 -19.63 1.56
CA SER A 167 6.14 -19.28 2.50
C SER A 167 7.22 -18.43 1.84
N GLU A 168 6.83 -17.32 1.22
CA GLU A 168 7.82 -16.42 0.64
C GLU A 168 8.79 -15.93 1.73
N PRO A 169 10.07 -15.77 1.43
CA PRO A 169 11.03 -15.30 2.43
C PRO A 169 10.73 -13.86 2.84
N GLN A 170 11.05 -13.51 4.08
CA GLN A 170 10.81 -12.19 4.66
C GLN A 170 11.28 -11.06 3.73
N TRP A 171 12.51 -11.13 3.21
CA TRP A 171 13.07 -10.12 2.32
C TRP A 171 12.27 -9.86 1.02
N ALA A 172 11.42 -10.80 0.61
CA ALA A 172 10.57 -10.69 -0.57
C ALA A 172 9.14 -10.24 -0.23
N VAL A 173 8.82 -9.96 1.05
CA VAL A 173 7.46 -9.63 1.48
C VAL A 173 7.41 -8.33 2.27
N VAL A 174 8.36 -8.11 3.17
CA VAL A 174 8.36 -6.98 4.11
C VAL A 174 9.56 -6.05 3.88
N GLY A 175 9.55 -4.90 4.53
CA GLY A 175 10.55 -3.84 4.38
C GLY A 175 10.11 -2.76 3.40
N ASP A 176 10.96 -1.74 3.24
CA ASP A 176 10.70 -0.60 2.37
C ASP A 176 10.58 -1.02 0.91
N THR A 177 9.66 -0.37 0.20
CA THR A 177 9.48 -0.56 -1.24
C THR A 177 10.08 0.60 -2.04
N TYR A 178 10.47 0.34 -3.28
CA TYR A 178 11.12 1.29 -4.16
C TYR A 178 10.95 0.91 -5.63
N PRO A 179 11.11 1.86 -6.58
CA PRO A 179 11.07 1.59 -8.01
C PRO A 179 12.18 0.65 -8.49
N LEU A 180 11.83 -0.27 -9.39
CA LEU A 180 12.75 -1.08 -10.17
C LEU A 180 12.83 -0.53 -11.60
N GLY A 181 13.93 -0.75 -12.30
CA GLY A 181 14.09 -0.30 -13.69
C GLY A 181 14.55 1.15 -13.85
N CYS A 182 14.93 1.82 -12.76
CA CYS A 182 15.62 3.10 -12.73
C CYS A 182 16.67 3.11 -11.61
N ALA A 183 17.44 4.19 -11.50
CA ALA A 183 18.46 4.31 -10.45
C ALA A 183 17.83 4.22 -9.05
N PHE A 184 18.47 3.48 -8.16
CA PHE A 184 18.11 3.45 -6.75
C PHE A 184 18.54 4.76 -6.08
N ASP A 185 17.62 5.42 -5.38
CA ASP A 185 17.85 6.68 -4.70
C ASP A 185 18.60 6.47 -3.38
N GLU A 186 19.55 7.37 -3.06
CA GLU A 186 20.38 7.29 -1.85
C GLU A 186 19.58 7.40 -0.54
N SER A 187 18.33 7.87 -0.60
CA SER A 187 17.42 7.96 0.55
C SER A 187 16.78 6.61 0.95
N ILE A 188 16.94 5.58 0.14
CA ILE A 188 16.50 4.24 0.50
C ILE A 188 17.39 3.72 1.64
N VAL A 189 16.78 3.22 2.70
CA VAL A 189 17.51 2.68 3.86
C VAL A 189 18.52 1.62 3.43
N HIS A 190 19.73 1.63 3.99
CA HIS A 190 20.82 0.72 3.60
C HIS A 190 21.13 0.69 2.10
N HIS A 191 21.06 1.86 1.45
CA HIS A 191 21.31 2.03 0.00
C HIS A 191 22.63 1.40 -0.48
N GLU A 192 23.64 1.34 0.34
CA GLU A 192 24.96 0.77 0.02
C GLU A 192 24.89 -0.68 -0.49
N PHE A 193 23.88 -1.45 -0.10
CA PHE A 193 23.73 -2.84 -0.54
C PHE A 193 23.29 -2.99 -1.99
N PHE A 194 22.76 -1.94 -2.62
CA PHE A 194 22.47 -1.97 -4.06
C PHE A 194 23.72 -2.07 -4.94
N ALA A 195 24.90 -1.82 -4.40
CA ALA A 195 26.17 -2.03 -5.14
C ALA A 195 26.33 -3.48 -5.64
N ASP A 196 25.72 -4.43 -4.94
CA ASP A 196 25.74 -5.85 -5.28
C ASP A 196 24.50 -6.29 -6.11
N ASN A 197 23.51 -5.42 -6.32
CA ASN A 197 22.38 -5.70 -7.18
C ASN A 197 22.81 -5.64 -8.65
N VAL A 198 22.40 -6.65 -9.44
CA VAL A 198 22.79 -6.71 -10.87
C VAL A 198 22.17 -5.58 -11.70
N ASP A 199 21.03 -5.04 -11.30
CA ASP A 199 20.36 -3.93 -11.98
C ASP A 199 21.16 -2.63 -11.86
N SER A 200 21.95 -2.44 -10.80
CA SER A 200 22.86 -1.30 -10.62
C SER A 200 23.98 -1.25 -11.68
N LYS A 201 24.20 -2.36 -12.38
CA LYS A 201 25.21 -2.49 -13.45
C LYS A 201 24.59 -2.51 -14.85
N ASP A 202 23.26 -2.49 -14.97
CA ASP A 202 22.56 -2.46 -16.24
C ASP A 202 22.35 -1.00 -16.70
N ALA A 203 22.97 -0.63 -17.82
CA ALA A 203 22.91 0.75 -18.33
C ALA A 203 21.47 1.26 -18.59
N ARG A 204 20.48 0.36 -18.71
CA ARG A 204 19.08 0.74 -18.87
C ARG A 204 18.48 1.31 -17.58
N PHE A 205 19.01 0.94 -16.43
CA PHE A 205 18.44 1.21 -15.11
C PHE A 205 19.25 2.22 -14.27
N THR A 206 20.41 2.67 -14.77
CA THR A 206 21.33 3.52 -14.02
C THR A 206 21.07 5.02 -14.13
N SER A 207 20.10 5.44 -14.97
CA SER A 207 19.70 6.85 -15.02
C SER A 207 18.52 7.12 -14.09
N GLN A 208 18.28 8.36 -13.73
CA GLN A 208 17.20 8.80 -12.85
C GLN A 208 15.83 8.25 -13.30
N ASN A 209 15.55 8.34 -14.58
CA ASN A 209 14.28 7.83 -15.13
C ASN A 209 14.35 6.34 -15.52
N GLY A 210 15.55 5.80 -15.76
CA GLY A 210 15.72 4.42 -16.23
C GLY A 210 14.93 4.16 -17.51
N ILE A 211 13.98 3.23 -17.45
CA ILE A 211 13.09 2.86 -18.55
C ILE A 211 11.79 3.67 -18.58
N TYR A 212 11.61 4.62 -17.68
CA TYR A 212 10.37 5.40 -17.54
C TYR A 212 10.51 6.78 -18.17
N GLU A 213 9.38 7.38 -18.53
CA GLU A 213 9.28 8.78 -18.90
C GLU A 213 9.00 9.62 -17.65
N GLU A 214 9.52 10.85 -17.62
CA GLU A 214 9.19 11.82 -16.58
C GLU A 214 7.67 12.07 -16.55
N GLY A 215 7.07 12.08 -15.35
CA GLY A 215 5.63 12.25 -15.18
C GLY A 215 4.78 11.09 -15.69
N CYS A 216 5.35 9.92 -15.90
CA CYS A 216 4.58 8.77 -16.43
C CYS A 216 3.46 8.29 -15.52
N GLY A 217 3.53 8.59 -14.22
CA GLY A 217 2.65 8.10 -13.18
C GLY A 217 3.17 6.83 -12.51
N LEU A 218 3.04 6.78 -11.18
CA LEU A 218 3.52 5.66 -10.36
C LEU A 218 2.84 4.34 -10.72
N GLU A 219 1.62 4.38 -11.27
CA GLU A 219 0.93 3.19 -11.75
C GLU A 219 1.74 2.42 -12.81
N LYS A 220 2.52 3.13 -13.64
CA LYS A 220 3.36 2.54 -14.69
C LYS A 220 4.72 2.09 -14.19
N VAL A 221 5.06 2.43 -12.95
CA VAL A 221 6.36 2.11 -12.36
C VAL A 221 6.31 0.72 -11.73
N ALA A 222 7.27 -0.13 -12.08
CA ALA A 222 7.44 -1.42 -11.45
C ALA A 222 8.07 -1.22 -10.08
N MET A 223 7.28 -1.35 -9.02
CA MET A 223 7.79 -1.33 -7.65
C MET A 223 8.52 -2.64 -7.32
N SER A 224 9.46 -2.61 -6.38
CA SER A 224 9.98 -3.82 -5.74
C SER A 224 8.80 -4.64 -5.24
N TRP A 225 8.95 -5.98 -5.24
CA TRP A 225 7.86 -6.84 -4.80
C TRP A 225 7.78 -6.85 -3.28
N GLY A 226 6.56 -6.72 -2.77
CA GLY A 226 6.27 -6.75 -1.35
C GLY A 226 4.78 -6.94 -1.09
N HIS A 227 4.43 -6.92 0.19
CA HIS A 227 3.03 -7.05 0.65
C HIS A 227 2.14 -5.94 0.08
N ASP A 228 2.64 -4.72 -0.06
CA ASP A 228 1.95 -3.55 -0.62
C ASP A 228 1.41 -3.84 -2.03
N GLU A 229 2.31 -4.21 -2.94
CA GLU A 229 1.98 -4.48 -4.34
C GLU A 229 1.07 -5.71 -4.44
N PHE A 230 1.34 -6.75 -3.67
CA PHE A 230 0.50 -7.95 -3.68
C PHE A 230 -0.93 -7.65 -3.24
N LEU A 231 -1.10 -6.98 -2.09
CA LEU A 231 -2.42 -6.63 -1.59
C LEU A 231 -3.16 -5.71 -2.57
N TYR A 232 -2.50 -4.67 -3.08
CA TYR A 232 -3.09 -3.79 -4.09
C TYR A 232 -3.66 -4.59 -5.27
N GLN A 233 -2.90 -5.56 -5.80
CA GLN A 233 -3.33 -6.40 -6.92
C GLN A 233 -4.49 -7.32 -6.53
N VAL A 234 -4.50 -7.90 -5.32
CA VAL A 234 -5.63 -8.68 -4.79
C VAL A 234 -6.90 -7.83 -4.75
N LEU A 235 -6.81 -6.60 -4.23
CA LEU A 235 -7.96 -5.70 -4.13
C LEU A 235 -8.51 -5.31 -5.51
N GLN A 236 -7.65 -5.01 -6.46
CA GLN A 236 -8.03 -4.72 -7.85
C GLN A 236 -8.71 -5.92 -8.52
N HIS A 237 -8.15 -7.11 -8.37
CA HIS A 237 -8.70 -8.35 -8.93
C HIS A 237 -10.12 -8.62 -8.40
N ASN A 238 -10.33 -8.45 -7.11
CA ASN A 238 -11.62 -8.69 -6.44
C ASN A 238 -12.60 -7.50 -6.53
N LYS A 239 -12.22 -6.43 -7.27
CA LYS A 239 -13.09 -5.29 -7.56
C LYS A 239 -13.64 -4.62 -6.29
N THR A 240 -12.76 -4.37 -5.32
CA THR A 240 -13.14 -3.59 -4.13
C THR A 240 -13.77 -2.25 -4.53
N THR A 241 -14.69 -1.77 -3.70
CA THR A 241 -15.29 -0.44 -3.87
C THR A 241 -14.62 0.63 -3.01
N LEU A 242 -13.44 0.33 -2.45
CA LEU A 242 -12.61 1.33 -1.77
C LEU A 242 -12.23 2.47 -2.72
N PRO A 243 -12.16 3.71 -2.22
CA PRO A 243 -11.80 4.86 -3.05
C PRO A 243 -10.33 4.80 -3.49
N PRO A 244 -9.95 5.54 -4.55
CA PRO A 244 -8.58 5.56 -5.07
C PRO A 244 -7.52 5.93 -4.02
N GLN A 245 -7.85 6.80 -3.06
CA GLN A 245 -6.98 7.18 -1.95
C GLN A 245 -6.56 5.97 -1.11
N ALA A 246 -7.50 5.08 -0.78
CA ALA A 246 -7.22 3.85 -0.03
C ALA A 246 -6.26 2.94 -0.80
N LEU A 247 -6.50 2.74 -2.09
CA LEU A 247 -5.67 1.90 -2.95
C LEU A 247 -4.26 2.47 -3.12
N PHE A 248 -4.14 3.79 -3.21
CA PHE A 248 -2.86 4.47 -3.28
C PHE A 248 -2.07 4.29 -1.97
N VAL A 249 -2.70 4.49 -0.83
CA VAL A 249 -2.09 4.27 0.48
C VAL A 249 -1.61 2.82 0.60
N ILE A 250 -2.48 1.84 0.32
CA ILE A 250 -2.12 0.42 0.42
C ILE A 250 -0.92 0.08 -0.45
N ARG A 251 -0.84 0.62 -1.66
CA ARG A 251 0.23 0.28 -2.60
C ARG A 251 1.57 0.92 -2.25
N TYR A 252 1.56 2.09 -1.58
CA TYR A 252 2.75 2.92 -1.44
C TYR A 252 3.13 3.25 0.01
N HIS A 253 2.45 2.67 1.04
CA HIS A 253 2.74 3.02 2.43
C HIS A 253 4.17 2.68 2.85
N SER A 254 4.78 1.63 2.30
CA SER A 254 6.18 1.30 2.54
C SER A 254 7.17 2.01 1.59
N PHE A 255 6.71 2.92 0.73
CA PHE A 255 7.59 3.66 -0.18
C PHE A 255 8.17 4.91 0.50
N TYR A 256 8.99 4.69 1.54
CA TYR A 256 9.55 5.75 2.38
C TYR A 256 10.43 6.74 1.62
N ALA A 257 11.20 6.30 0.63
CA ALA A 257 11.99 7.19 -0.21
C ALA A 257 11.12 8.26 -0.88
N LEU A 258 9.86 7.95 -1.26
CA LEU A 258 8.92 8.92 -1.80
C LEU A 258 8.37 9.84 -0.71
N HIS A 259 7.61 9.27 0.24
CA HIS A 259 6.79 10.08 1.13
C HIS A 259 7.57 10.70 2.31
N HIS A 260 8.71 10.15 2.68
CA HIS A 260 9.57 10.71 3.72
C HIS A 260 10.68 11.61 3.16
N SER A 261 11.28 11.20 2.02
CA SER A 261 12.48 11.88 1.48
C SER A 261 12.22 12.67 0.20
N GLY A 262 11.03 12.54 -0.43
CA GLY A 262 10.68 13.25 -1.65
C GLY A 262 11.37 12.72 -2.92
N ALA A 263 12.00 11.55 -2.84
CA ALA A 263 12.59 10.88 -4.00
C ALA A 263 11.54 10.43 -5.01
N TYR A 264 11.91 10.21 -6.26
CA TYR A 264 11.05 9.71 -7.34
C TYR A 264 9.85 10.58 -7.71
N THR A 265 9.71 11.79 -7.17
CA THR A 265 8.61 12.72 -7.50
C THR A 265 8.58 13.12 -8.98
N HIS A 266 9.69 12.98 -9.70
CA HIS A 266 9.79 13.21 -11.15
C HIS A 266 9.00 12.17 -11.97
N LEU A 267 8.72 10.99 -11.41
CA LEU A 267 7.89 9.97 -12.06
C LEU A 267 6.38 10.18 -11.85
N MET A 268 5.99 11.01 -10.86
CA MET A 268 4.61 11.25 -10.50
C MET A 268 3.86 12.05 -11.57
N ASN A 269 2.63 11.64 -11.87
CA ASN A 269 1.66 12.43 -12.61
C ASN A 269 0.76 13.27 -11.68
N ASP A 270 -0.25 13.94 -12.23
CA ASP A 270 -1.15 14.79 -11.45
C ASP A 270 -2.00 13.97 -10.47
N PHE A 271 -2.44 12.78 -10.85
CA PHE A 271 -3.17 11.87 -9.96
C PHE A 271 -2.33 11.47 -8.74
N ASP A 272 -1.06 11.10 -8.94
CA ASP A 272 -0.19 10.73 -7.82
C ASP A 272 0.02 11.91 -6.85
N ARG A 273 0.13 13.13 -7.41
CA ARG A 273 0.27 14.34 -6.60
C ARG A 273 -0.97 14.65 -5.76
N GLU A 274 -2.16 14.38 -6.31
CA GLU A 274 -3.43 14.50 -5.59
C GLU A 274 -3.55 13.44 -4.48
N MET A 275 -3.05 12.23 -4.71
CA MET A 275 -3.12 11.13 -3.74
C MET A 275 -2.07 11.21 -2.62
N LEU A 276 -0.90 11.81 -2.88
CA LEU A 276 0.23 11.86 -1.95
C LEU A 276 -0.11 12.42 -0.55
N PRO A 277 -0.96 13.45 -0.39
CA PRO A 277 -1.37 13.92 0.94
C PRO A 277 -2.03 12.85 1.80
N TRP A 278 -2.80 11.93 1.21
CA TRP A 278 -3.42 10.82 1.93
C TRP A 278 -2.40 9.80 2.43
N LEU A 279 -1.36 9.56 1.65
CA LEU A 279 -0.24 8.73 2.06
C LEU A 279 0.52 9.35 3.24
N HIS A 280 0.79 10.65 3.19
CA HIS A 280 1.40 11.38 4.31
C HIS A 280 0.51 11.34 5.55
N GLU A 281 -0.81 11.52 5.39
CA GLU A 281 -1.75 11.43 6.51
C GLU A 281 -1.75 10.04 7.14
N PHE A 282 -1.80 8.98 6.31
CA PHE A 282 -1.78 7.59 6.77
C PHE A 282 -0.54 7.26 7.59
N ASN A 283 0.65 7.66 7.12
CA ASN A 283 1.91 7.33 7.79
C ASN A 283 2.05 7.89 9.21
N LYS A 284 1.28 8.91 9.57
CA LYS A 284 1.22 9.40 10.96
C LYS A 284 0.69 8.33 11.91
N TYR A 285 -0.26 7.52 11.44
CA TYR A 285 -0.94 6.50 12.24
C TYR A 285 -0.21 5.16 12.18
N ASP A 286 0.27 4.79 11.01
CA ASP A 286 1.01 3.54 10.81
C ASP A 286 2.27 3.48 11.70
N LEU A 287 3.07 4.53 11.69
CA LEU A 287 4.31 4.58 12.47
C LEU A 287 4.10 4.87 13.96
N TYR A 288 3.11 5.70 14.31
CA TYR A 288 3.02 6.31 15.64
C TYR A 288 1.82 5.85 16.46
N SER A 289 1.01 4.91 15.98
CA SER A 289 -0.11 4.35 16.73
C SER A 289 0.25 3.21 17.68
N LYS A 290 1.46 2.67 17.57
CA LYS A 290 1.95 1.54 18.37
C LYS A 290 1.84 1.84 19.87
N SER A 291 1.03 1.04 20.58
CA SER A 291 0.70 1.22 21.99
C SER A 291 0.79 -0.10 22.74
N LYS A 292 1.23 -0.06 24.01
CA LYS A 292 1.16 -1.22 24.93
C LYS A 292 -0.28 -1.58 25.33
N VAL A 293 -1.23 -0.67 25.09
CA VAL A 293 -2.64 -0.94 25.38
C VAL A 293 -3.27 -1.63 24.19
N ARG A 294 -3.55 -2.92 24.35
CA ARG A 294 -4.19 -3.72 23.31
C ARG A 294 -5.61 -3.26 23.02
N VAL A 295 -6.00 -3.38 21.76
CA VAL A 295 -7.37 -3.12 21.33
C VAL A 295 -8.24 -4.32 21.73
N ASP A 296 -9.41 -4.05 22.30
CA ASP A 296 -10.42 -5.08 22.57
C ASP A 296 -11.06 -5.52 21.23
N VAL A 297 -10.56 -6.63 20.70
CA VAL A 297 -10.96 -7.17 19.40
C VAL A 297 -12.47 -7.44 19.33
N GLU A 298 -13.02 -8.05 20.38
CA GLU A 298 -14.46 -8.42 20.43
C GLU A 298 -15.36 -7.17 20.38
N LYS A 299 -14.89 -6.08 20.96
CA LYS A 299 -15.62 -4.81 20.96
C LYS A 299 -15.61 -4.11 19.61
N VAL A 300 -14.49 -4.16 18.88
CA VAL A 300 -14.32 -3.41 17.63
C VAL A 300 -14.68 -4.24 16.38
N LYS A 301 -14.55 -5.56 16.43
CA LYS A 301 -14.83 -6.48 15.32
C LYS A 301 -16.19 -6.23 14.65
N PRO A 302 -17.34 -6.08 15.38
CA PRO A 302 -18.63 -5.85 14.73
C PRO A 302 -18.63 -4.59 13.84
N TYR A 303 -17.95 -3.53 14.25
CA TYR A 303 -17.83 -2.32 13.45
C TYR A 303 -17.04 -2.58 12.16
N TYR A 304 -15.86 -3.18 12.25
CA TYR A 304 -15.04 -3.45 11.05
C TYR A 304 -15.70 -4.46 10.11
N MET A 305 -16.47 -5.42 10.63
CA MET A 305 -17.25 -6.32 9.79
C MET A 305 -18.27 -5.57 8.92
N THR A 306 -18.92 -4.52 9.45
CA THR A 306 -19.82 -3.68 8.63
C THR A 306 -19.09 -2.93 7.51
N LEU A 307 -17.85 -2.51 7.75
CA LEU A 307 -17.03 -1.86 6.73
C LEU A 307 -16.56 -2.86 5.67
N ILE A 308 -16.15 -4.05 6.11
CA ILE A 308 -15.75 -5.13 5.20
C ILE A 308 -16.91 -5.47 4.26
N GLU A 309 -18.12 -5.69 4.79
CA GLU A 309 -19.32 -5.94 3.98
C GLU A 309 -19.66 -4.80 3.01
N LYS A 310 -19.38 -3.55 3.40
CA LYS A 310 -19.61 -2.38 2.55
C LYS A 310 -18.67 -2.31 1.33
N TYR A 311 -17.38 -2.67 1.51
CA TYR A 311 -16.34 -2.41 0.53
C TYR A 311 -15.84 -3.65 -0.21
N PHE A 312 -16.16 -4.87 0.29
CA PHE A 312 -15.64 -6.12 -0.24
C PHE A 312 -16.74 -7.17 -0.47
N PRO A 313 -16.53 -8.11 -1.40
CA PRO A 313 -17.28 -9.35 -1.39
C PRO A 313 -16.94 -10.17 -0.12
N ASN A 314 -17.83 -11.12 0.26
CA ASN A 314 -17.64 -11.94 1.45
C ASN A 314 -16.30 -12.71 1.45
N GLU A 315 -15.88 -13.16 0.29
CA GLU A 315 -14.64 -13.90 0.07
C GLU A 315 -13.88 -13.29 -1.10
N LEU A 316 -12.56 -13.24 -0.97
CA LEU A 316 -11.63 -12.76 -1.99
C LEU A 316 -10.82 -13.93 -2.54
N GLN A 317 -10.47 -13.83 -3.80
CA GLN A 317 -9.45 -14.68 -4.44
C GLN A 317 -8.07 -14.08 -4.19
N TRP A 318 -7.21 -14.90 -3.62
CA TRP A 318 -5.85 -14.50 -3.25
C TRP A 318 -4.81 -15.27 -4.07
#